data_59f403f47ae31831a6172deb5a7b3ca6
#
_entry.id   59f403f47ae31831a6172deb5a7b3ca6
#
_cell.length_a   1.000
_cell.length_b   1.000
_cell.length_c   1.000
_cell.angle_alpha   90.00
_cell.angle_beta   90.00
_cell.angle_gamma   90.00
#
_symmetry.space_group_name_H-M   'P 1'
#
loop_
_entity.id
_entity.type
_entity.pdbx_description
1 polymer ?
#
loop_
_entity_poly.entity_id
_entity_poly.type
_entity_poly.pdbx_seq_one_letter_code
_entity_poly.pdbx_strand_id
1 'polypeptide(L)'
;MKPSTLNTLIVAKSILGETRHLVHSGDKHACTAGIILLQDFVELVVLAALDELDVDEQRSLESKSFDELLGELKNINVPVIKSGTIKALNKQRVISKHYGQLSEPASVINYFNVATQFVDTLLEAVVGAKLQEIFLTDILKDGEVKDLVRESIDKSSKANFMDALILLRKAFFLAYEREYCVYAFRDKDKNDNNFSGIIAFMGLGGTKAHYWTRNKQWIDENVRKPSDYIQINHDQLKTDCMEFGVSTIDIENFRRLTPDVVRTDNDAWHLDCSSTLIANELNKENFNYCLDLLVDFLLKKQKIESSRRFPKTEKSIPAPPIYVGKAVFQNPTQQSNLVCVVQENYYYSVDRIVTGFNSAERYLYVHLYPQGDKISFEDHVWGYLLAD
;
A
#
# COMPACT_ATOMS: atom_id res chain seq x y z
N MET A 1 -7.19 0.17 -23.85
CA MET A 1 -7.92 1.11 -22.94
C MET A 1 -7.38 2.52 -23.12
N LYS A 2 -8.25 3.51 -23.22
CA LYS A 2 -7.89 4.93 -23.35
C LYS A 2 -7.25 5.47 -22.06
N PRO A 3 -6.32 6.46 -22.14
CA PRO A 3 -5.76 7.10 -20.95
C PRO A 3 -6.80 7.83 -20.09
N SER A 4 -7.85 8.43 -20.71
CA SER A 4 -8.97 9.08 -20.01
C SER A 4 -9.76 8.07 -19.18
N THR A 5 -10.13 6.95 -19.80
CA THR A 5 -10.80 5.81 -19.14
C THR A 5 -10.00 5.31 -17.96
N LEU A 6 -8.69 5.07 -18.15
CA LEU A 6 -7.82 4.61 -17.07
C LEU A 6 -7.77 5.59 -15.91
N ASN A 7 -7.62 6.89 -16.17
CA ASN A 7 -7.61 7.92 -15.14
C ASN A 7 -8.92 7.95 -14.33
N THR A 8 -10.07 7.84 -15.01
CA THR A 8 -11.38 7.79 -14.36
C THR A 8 -11.51 6.54 -13.48
N LEU A 9 -11.04 5.38 -13.95
CA LEU A 9 -11.04 4.15 -13.16
C LEU A 9 -10.11 4.23 -11.94
N ILE A 10 -8.98 4.95 -12.01
CA ILE A 10 -8.11 5.21 -10.84
C ILE A 10 -8.88 5.99 -9.76
N VAL A 11 -9.61 7.03 -10.16
CA VAL A 11 -10.46 7.79 -9.22
C VAL A 11 -11.56 6.90 -8.64
N ALA A 12 -12.24 6.14 -9.49
CA ALA A 12 -13.29 5.21 -9.06
C ALA A 12 -12.75 4.17 -8.04
N LYS A 13 -11.56 3.61 -8.27
CA LYS A 13 -10.92 2.68 -7.34
C LYS A 13 -10.62 3.32 -6.00
N SER A 14 -10.13 4.56 -5.99
CA SER A 14 -9.88 5.29 -4.74
C SER A 14 -11.17 5.48 -3.94
N ILE A 15 -12.27 5.85 -4.60
CA ILE A 15 -13.59 5.97 -3.98
C ILE A 15 -14.08 4.60 -3.44
N LEU A 16 -13.89 3.52 -4.19
CA LEU A 16 -14.26 2.17 -3.75
C LEU A 16 -13.51 1.75 -2.49
N GLY A 17 -12.23 2.10 -2.36
CA GLY A 17 -11.44 1.84 -1.17
C GLY A 17 -12.05 2.49 0.08
N GLU A 18 -12.34 3.78 0.02
CA GLU A 18 -13.00 4.50 1.12
C GLU A 18 -14.42 3.97 1.40
N THR A 19 -15.16 3.65 0.34
CA THR A 19 -16.52 3.09 0.45
C THR A 19 -16.53 1.78 1.23
N ARG A 20 -15.54 0.90 1.00
CA ARG A 20 -15.46 -0.42 1.65
C ARG A 20 -15.40 -0.29 3.18
N HIS A 21 -14.58 0.61 3.71
CA HIS A 21 -14.47 0.84 5.15
C HIS A 21 -15.80 1.30 5.75
N LEU A 22 -16.48 2.22 5.09
CA LEU A 22 -17.75 2.75 5.54
C LEU A 22 -18.85 1.70 5.51
N VAL A 23 -18.94 0.92 4.43
CA VAL A 23 -19.98 -0.11 4.23
C VAL A 23 -19.84 -1.25 5.23
N HIS A 24 -18.62 -1.65 5.57
CA HIS A 24 -18.37 -2.77 6.48
C HIS A 24 -18.20 -2.36 7.95
N SER A 25 -18.36 -1.09 8.28
CA SER A 25 -18.22 -0.58 9.65
C SER A 25 -19.30 -1.09 10.61
N GLY A 26 -20.46 -1.49 10.10
CA GLY A 26 -21.64 -1.83 10.91
C GLY A 26 -22.38 -0.62 11.53
N ASP A 27 -21.80 0.57 11.45
CA ASP A 27 -22.42 1.81 11.89
C ASP A 27 -23.37 2.39 10.85
N LYS A 28 -24.59 2.77 11.25
CA LYS A 28 -25.62 3.29 10.31
C LYS A 28 -25.22 4.59 9.66
N HIS A 29 -24.53 5.48 10.35
CA HIS A 29 -24.10 6.77 9.80
C HIS A 29 -22.99 6.57 8.79
N ALA A 30 -21.97 5.76 9.12
CA ALA A 30 -20.90 5.41 8.19
C ALA A 30 -21.43 4.65 6.97
N CYS A 31 -22.30 3.65 7.17
CA CYS A 31 -22.96 2.94 6.07
C CYS A 31 -23.76 3.88 5.17
N THR A 32 -24.45 4.88 5.74
CA THR A 32 -25.22 5.87 4.96
C THR A 32 -24.28 6.75 4.14
N ALA A 33 -23.14 7.18 4.68
CA ALA A 33 -22.11 7.87 3.90
C ALA A 33 -21.54 6.96 2.80
N GLY A 34 -21.33 5.68 3.10
CA GLY A 34 -20.89 4.67 2.14
C GLY A 34 -21.81 4.50 0.93
N ILE A 35 -23.13 4.65 1.09
CA ILE A 35 -24.10 4.62 -0.04
C ILE A 35 -23.82 5.73 -1.04
N ILE A 36 -23.49 6.93 -0.57
CA ILE A 36 -23.23 8.08 -1.46
C ILE A 36 -21.98 7.78 -2.29
N LEU A 37 -20.90 7.38 -1.65
CA LEU A 37 -19.66 7.06 -2.36
C LEU A 37 -19.79 5.82 -3.24
N LEU A 38 -20.57 4.83 -2.84
CA LEU A 38 -20.82 3.62 -3.65
C LEU A 38 -21.50 3.95 -4.97
N GLN A 39 -22.47 4.86 -4.96
CA GLN A 39 -23.16 5.27 -6.18
C GLN A 39 -22.25 6.14 -7.06
N ASP A 40 -21.47 7.05 -6.46
CA ASP A 40 -20.52 7.87 -7.20
C ASP A 40 -19.43 6.99 -7.86
N PHE A 41 -18.97 5.93 -7.17
CA PHE A 41 -18.10 4.91 -7.76
C PHE A 41 -18.72 4.24 -9.00
N VAL A 42 -19.95 3.75 -8.88
CA VAL A 42 -20.63 3.07 -9.99
C VAL A 42 -20.83 4.03 -11.18
N GLU A 43 -21.19 5.27 -10.91
CA GLU A 43 -21.41 6.29 -11.94
C GLU A 43 -20.13 6.62 -12.71
N LEU A 44 -18.98 6.76 -12.00
CA LEU A 44 -17.68 6.97 -12.63
C LEU A 44 -17.26 5.79 -13.53
N VAL A 45 -17.52 4.56 -13.09
CA VAL A 45 -17.22 3.39 -13.93
C VAL A 45 -18.12 3.32 -15.17
N VAL A 46 -19.40 3.68 -15.04
CA VAL A 46 -20.31 3.77 -16.19
C VAL A 46 -19.83 4.83 -17.18
N LEU A 47 -19.43 6.01 -16.70
CA LEU A 47 -18.87 7.08 -17.55
C LEU A 47 -17.56 6.64 -18.22
N ALA A 48 -16.68 5.98 -17.49
CA ALA A 48 -15.43 5.42 -18.05
C ALA A 48 -15.70 4.39 -19.15
N ALA A 49 -16.70 3.53 -18.97
CA ALA A 49 -17.09 2.56 -19.98
C ALA A 49 -17.68 3.21 -21.24
N LEU A 50 -18.48 4.27 -21.08
CA LEU A 50 -19.04 5.02 -22.20
C LEU A 50 -17.96 5.83 -22.94
N ASP A 51 -16.99 6.40 -22.23
CA ASP A 51 -15.82 7.05 -22.83
C ASP A 51 -14.98 6.05 -23.64
N GLU A 52 -14.68 4.87 -23.10
CA GLU A 52 -13.94 3.82 -23.82
C GLU A 52 -14.57 3.44 -25.15
N LEU A 53 -15.91 3.48 -25.21
CA LEU A 53 -16.72 3.12 -26.39
C LEU A 53 -17.05 4.32 -27.31
N ASP A 54 -16.40 5.46 -27.14
CA ASP A 54 -16.58 6.69 -27.91
C ASP A 54 -18.02 7.26 -27.91
N VAL A 55 -18.81 6.93 -26.89
CA VAL A 55 -20.22 7.43 -26.81
C VAL A 55 -20.22 8.91 -26.47
N ASP A 56 -19.29 9.42 -25.70
CA ASP A 56 -19.18 10.82 -25.31
C ASP A 56 -18.85 11.72 -26.52
N GLU A 57 -18.07 11.24 -27.48
CA GLU A 57 -17.80 11.96 -28.72
C GLU A 57 -19.03 12.12 -29.59
N GLN A 58 -19.99 11.22 -29.49
CA GLN A 58 -21.22 11.22 -30.27
C GLN A 58 -22.39 11.95 -29.60
N ARG A 59 -22.38 11.99 -28.27
CA ARG A 59 -23.49 12.52 -27.44
C ARG A 59 -22.95 13.10 -26.15
N SER A 60 -23.34 14.30 -25.76
CA SER A 60 -23.00 14.88 -24.47
C SER A 60 -23.54 14.02 -23.32
N LEU A 61 -22.63 13.50 -22.48
CA LEU A 61 -22.97 12.71 -21.30
C LEU A 61 -23.12 13.56 -20.03
N GLU A 62 -22.57 14.78 -20.02
CA GLU A 62 -22.51 15.65 -18.83
C GLU A 62 -23.88 16.02 -18.26
N SER A 63 -24.92 16.13 -19.11
CA SER A 63 -26.24 16.49 -18.67
C SER A 63 -27.19 15.31 -18.40
N LYS A 64 -26.69 14.08 -18.59
CA LYS A 64 -27.54 12.88 -18.43
C LYS A 64 -27.62 12.44 -16.97
N SER A 65 -28.84 12.05 -16.60
CA SER A 65 -29.06 11.37 -15.33
C SER A 65 -28.44 9.98 -15.33
N PHE A 66 -28.14 9.45 -14.16
CA PHE A 66 -27.59 8.09 -14.03
C PHE A 66 -28.44 7.01 -14.72
N ASP A 67 -29.79 7.15 -14.66
CA ASP A 67 -30.72 6.24 -15.36
C ASP A 67 -30.60 6.32 -16.89
N GLU A 68 -30.32 7.51 -17.41
CA GLU A 68 -30.07 7.71 -18.85
C GLU A 68 -28.69 7.15 -19.25
N LEU A 69 -27.66 7.28 -18.42
CA LEU A 69 -26.36 6.66 -18.67
C LEU A 69 -26.46 5.13 -18.75
N LEU A 70 -27.24 4.51 -17.87
CA LEU A 70 -27.53 3.07 -17.96
C LEU A 70 -28.33 2.70 -19.22
N GLY A 71 -29.15 3.65 -19.71
CA GLY A 71 -29.86 3.52 -20.98
C GLY A 71 -28.91 3.53 -22.18
N GLU A 72 -27.88 4.41 -22.17
CA GLU A 72 -26.88 4.45 -23.24
C GLU A 72 -26.09 3.14 -23.34
N LEU A 73 -25.68 2.53 -22.21
CA LEU A 73 -25.04 1.21 -22.22
C LEU A 73 -25.92 0.14 -22.89
N LYS A 74 -27.23 0.14 -22.61
CA LYS A 74 -28.16 -0.81 -23.22
C LYS A 74 -28.33 -0.55 -24.72
N ASN A 75 -28.37 0.73 -25.16
CA ASN A 75 -28.48 1.10 -26.55
C ASN A 75 -27.36 0.59 -27.44
N ILE A 76 -26.17 0.41 -26.84
CA ILE A 76 -24.97 -0.14 -27.50
C ILE A 76 -24.72 -1.63 -27.17
N ASN A 77 -25.76 -2.33 -26.67
CA ASN A 77 -25.75 -3.75 -26.33
C ASN A 77 -24.72 -4.16 -25.26
N VAL A 78 -24.31 -3.26 -24.37
CA VAL A 78 -23.48 -3.60 -23.21
C VAL A 78 -24.37 -4.16 -22.10
N PRO A 79 -23.97 -5.26 -21.42
CA PRO A 79 -24.80 -5.90 -20.41
C PRO A 79 -24.95 -5.04 -19.16
N VAL A 80 -26.19 -4.72 -18.78
CA VAL A 80 -26.53 -3.99 -17.56
C VAL A 80 -27.25 -4.95 -16.61
N ILE A 81 -26.45 -5.78 -15.91
CA ILE A 81 -27.00 -6.75 -14.96
C ILE A 81 -27.57 -6.06 -13.72
N LYS A 82 -28.54 -6.68 -13.05
CA LYS A 82 -29.09 -6.18 -11.79
C LYS A 82 -29.57 -4.72 -11.84
N SER A 83 -29.95 -4.22 -13.02
CA SER A 83 -30.30 -2.80 -13.25
C SER A 83 -31.33 -2.26 -12.27
N GLY A 84 -32.28 -3.07 -11.80
CA GLY A 84 -33.27 -2.67 -10.79
C GLY A 84 -32.62 -2.31 -9.45
N THR A 85 -31.68 -3.13 -8.97
CA THR A 85 -30.94 -2.87 -7.72
C THR A 85 -29.99 -1.68 -7.86
N ILE A 86 -29.31 -1.53 -9.01
CA ILE A 86 -28.44 -0.38 -9.29
C ILE A 86 -29.25 0.93 -9.32
N LYS A 87 -30.44 0.95 -9.91
CA LYS A 87 -31.35 2.10 -9.86
C LYS A 87 -31.87 2.36 -8.44
N ALA A 88 -32.11 1.31 -7.64
CA ALA A 88 -32.51 1.45 -6.25
C ALA A 88 -31.36 2.04 -5.39
N LEU A 89 -30.10 1.67 -5.65
CA LEU A 89 -28.93 2.30 -5.06
C LEU A 89 -28.90 3.82 -5.33
N ASN A 90 -29.10 4.24 -6.57
CA ASN A 90 -29.17 5.66 -6.93
C ASN A 90 -30.30 6.39 -6.18
N LYS A 91 -31.48 5.79 -6.07
CA LYS A 91 -32.59 6.37 -5.26
C LYS A 91 -32.21 6.49 -3.78
N GLN A 92 -31.58 5.45 -3.22
CA GLN A 92 -31.13 5.48 -1.82
C GLN A 92 -30.09 6.58 -1.60
N ARG A 93 -29.14 6.76 -2.51
CA ARG A 93 -28.17 7.87 -2.49
C ARG A 93 -28.88 9.23 -2.45
N VAL A 94 -29.87 9.45 -3.30
CA VAL A 94 -30.64 10.71 -3.31
C VAL A 94 -31.33 10.95 -1.98
N ILE A 95 -31.97 9.92 -1.40
CA ILE A 95 -32.64 10.00 -0.12
C ILE A 95 -31.64 10.28 1.01
N SER A 96 -30.53 9.58 1.05
CA SER A 96 -29.49 9.78 2.07
C SER A 96 -28.84 11.16 1.97
N LYS A 97 -28.52 11.61 0.75
CA LYS A 97 -27.82 12.89 0.51
C LYS A 97 -28.71 14.12 0.78
N HIS A 98 -29.98 14.07 0.40
CA HIS A 98 -30.85 15.26 0.46
C HIS A 98 -31.75 15.29 1.70
N TYR A 99 -32.07 14.14 2.27
CA TYR A 99 -32.99 14.05 3.40
C TYR A 99 -32.34 13.48 4.68
N GLY A 100 -31.05 13.09 4.63
CA GLY A 100 -30.34 12.56 5.79
C GLY A 100 -30.89 11.23 6.31
N GLN A 101 -31.69 10.53 5.51
CA GLN A 101 -32.27 9.25 5.95
C GLN A 101 -31.19 8.19 6.06
N LEU A 102 -31.14 7.56 7.23
CA LEU A 102 -30.16 6.49 7.52
C LEU A 102 -30.52 5.21 6.77
N SER A 103 -29.48 4.53 6.31
CA SER A 103 -29.57 3.24 5.63
C SER A 103 -29.24 2.08 6.58
N GLU A 104 -29.95 0.97 6.45
CA GLU A 104 -29.67 -0.23 7.21
C GLU A 104 -28.39 -0.92 6.71
N PRO A 105 -27.42 -1.25 7.59
CA PRO A 105 -26.13 -1.83 7.20
C PRO A 105 -26.24 -3.07 6.29
N ALA A 106 -27.15 -3.98 6.58
CA ALA A 106 -27.37 -5.18 5.76
C ALA A 106 -27.79 -4.85 4.33
N SER A 107 -28.62 -3.82 4.16
CA SER A 107 -29.03 -3.34 2.82
C SER A 107 -27.85 -2.71 2.08
N VAL A 108 -27.00 -1.97 2.79
CA VAL A 108 -25.81 -1.32 2.21
C VAL A 108 -24.80 -2.36 1.72
N ILE A 109 -24.56 -3.41 2.51
CA ILE A 109 -23.70 -4.53 2.11
C ILE A 109 -24.26 -5.22 0.85
N ASN A 110 -25.58 -5.43 0.77
CA ASN A 110 -26.18 -5.99 -0.44
C ASN A 110 -25.98 -5.08 -1.66
N TYR A 111 -26.16 -3.76 -1.52
CA TYR A 111 -25.86 -2.81 -2.59
C TYR A 111 -24.40 -2.86 -3.00
N PHE A 112 -23.48 -2.94 -2.06
CA PHE A 112 -22.04 -3.05 -2.33
C PHE A 112 -21.71 -4.30 -3.17
N ASN A 113 -22.24 -5.47 -2.77
CA ASN A 113 -22.01 -6.73 -3.49
C ASN A 113 -22.60 -6.70 -4.90
N VAL A 114 -23.77 -6.11 -5.07
CA VAL A 114 -24.40 -5.98 -6.38
C VAL A 114 -23.66 -4.97 -7.26
N ALA A 115 -23.21 -3.85 -6.69
CA ALA A 115 -22.44 -2.83 -7.41
C ALA A 115 -21.11 -3.38 -7.92
N THR A 116 -20.36 -4.09 -7.07
CA THR A 116 -19.08 -4.71 -7.49
C THR A 116 -19.29 -5.76 -8.57
N GLN A 117 -20.31 -6.62 -8.45
CA GLN A 117 -20.64 -7.60 -9.50
C GLN A 117 -21.04 -6.90 -10.82
N PHE A 118 -21.83 -5.83 -10.76
CA PHE A 118 -22.22 -5.06 -11.93
C PHE A 118 -21.00 -4.45 -12.63
N VAL A 119 -20.14 -3.80 -11.87
CA VAL A 119 -18.92 -3.15 -12.38
C VAL A 119 -17.98 -4.18 -13.03
N ASP A 120 -17.74 -5.31 -12.39
CA ASP A 120 -16.90 -6.37 -12.97
C ASP A 120 -17.46 -6.87 -14.30
N THR A 121 -18.78 -7.13 -14.38
CA THR A 121 -19.43 -7.58 -15.62
C THR A 121 -19.37 -6.51 -16.72
N LEU A 122 -19.55 -5.24 -16.34
CA LEU A 122 -19.48 -4.10 -17.28
C LEU A 122 -18.07 -3.98 -17.86
N LEU A 123 -17.05 -3.95 -17.01
CA LEU A 123 -15.66 -3.80 -17.44
C LEU A 123 -15.17 -5.01 -18.23
N GLU A 124 -15.55 -6.23 -17.84
CA GLU A 124 -15.23 -7.44 -18.60
C GLU A 124 -15.81 -7.40 -20.02
N ALA A 125 -17.02 -6.83 -20.19
CA ALA A 125 -17.63 -6.66 -21.50
C ALA A 125 -17.00 -5.54 -22.35
N VAL A 126 -16.51 -4.45 -21.72
CA VAL A 126 -16.01 -3.25 -22.43
C VAL A 126 -14.50 -3.31 -22.67
N VAL A 127 -13.72 -3.70 -21.66
CA VAL A 127 -12.26 -3.71 -21.73
C VAL A 127 -11.63 -5.10 -21.62
N GLY A 128 -12.46 -6.15 -21.46
CA GLY A 128 -12.00 -7.54 -21.41
C GLY A 128 -11.34 -7.94 -20.08
N ALA A 129 -11.46 -7.13 -19.03
CA ALA A 129 -10.83 -7.39 -17.72
C ALA A 129 -11.70 -6.83 -16.59
N LYS A 130 -11.66 -7.46 -15.42
CA LYS A 130 -12.30 -6.96 -14.21
C LYS A 130 -11.54 -5.78 -13.62
N LEU A 131 -12.21 -4.99 -12.78
CA LEU A 131 -11.61 -3.80 -12.17
C LEU A 131 -10.25 -4.09 -11.51
N GLN A 132 -10.15 -5.18 -10.76
CA GLN A 132 -8.89 -5.58 -10.11
C GLN A 132 -7.78 -5.96 -11.11
N GLU A 133 -8.13 -6.67 -12.18
CA GLU A 133 -7.18 -7.11 -13.20
C GLU A 133 -6.59 -5.92 -13.97
N ILE A 134 -7.41 -4.91 -14.26
CA ILE A 134 -6.97 -3.66 -14.90
C ILE A 134 -5.87 -3.00 -14.06
N PHE A 135 -6.05 -2.91 -12.75
CA PHE A 135 -5.04 -2.29 -11.87
C PHE A 135 -3.75 -3.09 -11.77
N LEU A 136 -3.86 -4.42 -11.83
CA LEU A 136 -2.70 -5.31 -11.78
C LEU A 136 -1.86 -5.27 -13.06
N THR A 137 -2.51 -5.14 -14.22
CA THR A 137 -1.80 -5.20 -15.51
C THR A 137 -1.23 -3.86 -15.94
N ASP A 138 -1.98 -2.78 -15.73
CA ASP A 138 -1.69 -1.48 -16.36
C ASP A 138 -1.06 -0.47 -15.39
N ILE A 139 -1.23 -0.65 -14.07
CA ILE A 139 -0.81 0.34 -13.07
C ILE A 139 0.36 -0.13 -12.22
N LEU A 140 0.40 -1.40 -11.82
CA LEU A 140 1.54 -1.91 -11.05
C LEU A 140 2.79 -2.00 -11.93
N LYS A 141 3.90 -1.48 -11.40
CA LYS A 141 5.22 -1.61 -12.04
C LYS A 141 5.57 -3.08 -12.24
N ASP A 142 6.16 -3.39 -13.39
CA ASP A 142 6.65 -4.74 -13.69
C ASP A 142 7.73 -5.17 -12.68
N GLY A 143 7.71 -6.44 -12.33
CA GLY A 143 8.65 -7.04 -11.39
C GLY A 143 8.07 -8.20 -10.60
N GLU A 144 8.90 -8.82 -9.75
CA GLU A 144 8.58 -10.03 -8.98
C GLU A 144 7.27 -9.90 -8.18
N VAL A 145 6.98 -8.72 -7.62
CA VAL A 145 5.75 -8.47 -6.87
C VAL A 145 4.51 -8.64 -7.75
N LYS A 146 4.54 -8.06 -8.97
CA LYS A 146 3.43 -8.16 -9.93
C LYS A 146 3.22 -9.62 -10.39
N ASP A 147 4.31 -10.34 -10.63
CA ASP A 147 4.26 -11.74 -11.06
C ASP A 147 3.65 -12.63 -9.98
N LEU A 148 4.03 -12.44 -8.71
CA LEU A 148 3.43 -13.14 -7.57
C LEU A 148 1.92 -12.88 -7.44
N VAL A 149 1.49 -11.63 -7.64
CA VAL A 149 0.06 -11.29 -7.59
C VAL A 149 -0.69 -11.95 -8.76
N ARG A 150 -0.14 -11.96 -9.98
CA ARG A 150 -0.75 -12.65 -11.12
C ARG A 150 -0.87 -14.16 -10.87
N GLU A 151 0.19 -14.79 -10.37
CA GLU A 151 0.17 -16.20 -10.04
C GLU A 151 -0.86 -16.52 -8.95
N SER A 152 -1.02 -15.63 -7.96
CA SER A 152 -2.02 -15.79 -6.91
C SER A 152 -3.46 -15.82 -7.45
N ILE A 153 -3.77 -14.99 -8.45
CA ILE A 153 -5.06 -14.98 -9.13
C ILE A 153 -5.29 -16.30 -9.89
N ASP A 154 -4.27 -16.78 -10.59
CA ASP A 154 -4.35 -18.07 -11.28
C ASP A 154 -4.60 -19.24 -10.31
N LYS A 155 -3.92 -19.25 -9.16
CA LYS A 155 -4.17 -20.24 -8.09
C LYS A 155 -5.59 -20.14 -7.54
N SER A 156 -6.07 -18.93 -7.28
CA SER A 156 -7.43 -18.70 -6.78
C SER A 156 -8.51 -19.15 -7.79
N SER A 157 -8.28 -18.96 -9.09
CA SER A 157 -9.21 -19.42 -10.14
C SER A 157 -9.35 -20.94 -10.16
N LYS A 158 -8.32 -21.66 -9.71
CA LYS A 158 -8.28 -23.13 -9.56
C LYS A 158 -8.75 -23.60 -8.16
N ALA A 159 -9.35 -22.69 -7.38
CA ALA A 159 -9.80 -22.91 -6.01
C ALA A 159 -8.68 -23.34 -5.02
N ASN A 160 -7.42 -23.07 -5.36
CA ASN A 160 -6.28 -23.29 -4.47
C ASN A 160 -6.00 -22.03 -3.64
N PHE A 161 -6.86 -21.75 -2.66
CA PHE A 161 -6.83 -20.51 -1.89
C PHE A 161 -5.63 -20.43 -0.94
N MET A 162 -5.13 -21.56 -0.43
CA MET A 162 -3.96 -21.56 0.44
C MET A 162 -2.72 -21.04 -0.31
N ASP A 163 -2.39 -21.66 -1.45
CA ASP A 163 -1.26 -21.20 -2.27
C ASP A 163 -1.47 -19.78 -2.76
N ALA A 164 -2.71 -19.41 -3.11
CA ALA A 164 -3.02 -18.05 -3.52
C ALA A 164 -2.72 -17.01 -2.42
N LEU A 165 -3.12 -17.27 -1.18
CA LEU A 165 -2.85 -16.40 -0.03
C LEU A 165 -1.36 -16.35 0.33
N ILE A 166 -0.64 -17.47 0.20
CA ILE A 166 0.83 -17.52 0.35
C ILE A 166 1.50 -16.57 -0.67
N LEU A 167 1.07 -16.60 -1.92
CA LEU A 167 1.63 -15.74 -2.97
C LEU A 167 1.34 -14.26 -2.71
N LEU A 168 0.13 -13.91 -2.25
CA LEU A 168 -0.17 -12.53 -1.81
C LEU A 168 0.72 -12.09 -0.66
N ARG A 169 0.96 -12.98 0.33
CA ARG A 169 1.84 -12.67 1.46
C ARG A 169 3.29 -12.49 1.00
N LYS A 170 3.79 -13.32 0.06
CA LYS A 170 5.12 -13.14 -0.54
C LYS A 170 5.24 -11.78 -1.24
N ALA A 171 4.22 -11.38 -2.00
CA ALA A 171 4.19 -10.06 -2.64
C ALA A 171 4.22 -8.91 -1.61
N PHE A 172 3.46 -9.03 -0.53
CA PHE A 172 3.48 -8.06 0.58
C PHE A 172 4.84 -8.02 1.28
N PHE A 173 5.44 -9.18 1.54
CA PHE A 173 6.77 -9.27 2.12
C PHE A 173 7.80 -8.51 1.28
N LEU A 174 7.85 -8.75 -0.03
CA LEU A 174 8.79 -8.06 -0.92
C LEU A 174 8.55 -6.55 -0.99
N ALA A 175 7.28 -6.15 -1.00
CA ALA A 175 6.92 -4.75 -1.14
C ALA A 175 7.10 -3.93 0.14
N TYR A 176 6.90 -4.55 1.31
CA TYR A 176 6.84 -3.85 2.59
C TYR A 176 7.73 -4.45 3.67
N GLU A 177 7.60 -5.74 3.98
CA GLU A 177 8.22 -6.33 5.17
C GLU A 177 9.73 -6.53 5.03
N ARG A 178 10.23 -6.76 3.82
CA ARG A 178 11.64 -7.05 3.56
C ARG A 178 12.60 -5.98 4.09
N GLU A 179 12.21 -4.72 4.02
CA GLU A 179 13.04 -3.59 4.48
C GLU A 179 13.16 -3.53 6.01
N TYR A 180 12.23 -4.18 6.72
CA TYR A 180 12.17 -4.19 8.19
C TYR A 180 12.68 -5.51 8.79
N CYS A 181 13.29 -6.37 7.97
CA CYS A 181 13.84 -7.64 8.42
C CYS A 181 15.17 -7.46 9.15
N VAL A 182 15.30 -8.12 10.27
CA VAL A 182 16.58 -8.34 10.97
C VAL A 182 17.07 -9.73 10.63
N TYR A 183 18.19 -9.79 9.92
CA TYR A 183 18.83 -11.05 9.55
C TYR A 183 20.02 -11.32 10.48
N ALA A 184 20.11 -12.51 11.05
CA ALA A 184 21.12 -12.88 12.04
C ALA A 184 22.55 -12.67 11.55
N PHE A 185 22.82 -12.83 10.25
CA PHE A 185 24.18 -12.82 9.71
C PHE A 185 24.38 -11.93 8.47
N ARG A 186 23.33 -11.31 7.95
CA ARG A 186 23.39 -10.55 6.70
C ARG A 186 24.25 -9.31 6.77
N ASP A 187 24.21 -8.60 7.89
CA ASP A 187 24.87 -7.31 8.07
C ASP A 187 26.28 -7.44 8.70
N LYS A 188 26.89 -8.62 8.65
CA LYS A 188 28.30 -8.76 8.98
C LYS A 188 29.14 -8.16 7.87
N ASP A 189 29.96 -7.18 8.23
CA ASP A 189 30.96 -6.68 7.32
C ASP A 189 31.81 -7.85 6.82
N LYS A 190 31.85 -8.05 5.50
CA LYS A 190 32.66 -9.11 4.87
C LYS A 190 34.16 -9.00 5.20
N ASN A 191 34.59 -7.87 5.79
CA ASN A 191 35.94 -7.58 6.20
C ASN A 191 36.23 -7.84 7.70
N ASP A 192 35.19 -8.17 8.50
CA ASP A 192 35.42 -8.56 9.89
C ASP A 192 35.97 -10.00 9.97
N ASN A 193 37.23 -10.17 9.59
CA ASN A 193 37.99 -11.41 9.78
C ASN A 193 38.32 -11.70 11.27
N ASN A 194 37.76 -10.93 12.19
CA ASN A 194 38.04 -11.06 13.60
C ASN A 194 36.93 -11.82 14.34
N PHE A 195 37.37 -12.80 15.11
CA PHE A 195 36.83 -13.44 16.34
C PHE A 195 35.33 -13.22 16.71
N SER A 196 34.74 -12.14 16.26
CA SER A 196 33.30 -11.79 16.42
C SER A 196 32.36 -12.82 15.77
N GLY A 197 32.82 -13.58 14.77
CA GLY A 197 32.04 -14.66 14.15
C GLY A 197 31.73 -15.81 15.12
N ILE A 198 32.68 -16.17 15.99
CA ILE A 198 32.48 -17.20 16.99
C ILE A 198 31.63 -16.69 18.15
N ILE A 199 31.80 -15.42 18.54
CA ILE A 199 31.02 -14.79 19.60
C ILE A 199 29.54 -14.60 19.14
N ALA A 200 29.31 -14.25 17.87
CA ALA A 200 27.97 -14.17 17.31
C ALA A 200 27.31 -15.55 17.17
N PHE A 201 28.10 -16.58 16.84
CA PHE A 201 27.66 -17.98 16.83
C PHE A 201 27.28 -18.48 18.23
N MET A 202 27.94 -17.97 19.28
CA MET A 202 27.59 -18.24 20.67
C MET A 202 26.42 -17.41 21.22
N GLY A 203 25.75 -16.61 20.39
CA GLY A 203 24.58 -15.82 20.80
C GLY A 203 24.92 -14.54 21.58
N LEU A 204 26.20 -14.15 21.62
CA LEU A 204 26.67 -12.94 22.32
C LEU A 204 26.85 -11.73 21.40
N GLY A 205 26.73 -11.92 20.10
CA GLY A 205 26.76 -10.82 19.09
C GLY A 205 25.38 -10.30 18.78
N GLY A 206 25.19 -9.00 18.84
CA GLY A 206 23.94 -8.37 18.42
C GLY A 206 23.70 -8.53 16.91
N THR A 207 22.45 -8.77 16.53
CA THR A 207 22.03 -8.74 15.14
C THR A 207 21.87 -7.30 14.68
N LYS A 208 22.31 -7.02 13.45
CA LYS A 208 22.09 -5.70 12.84
C LYS A 208 20.80 -5.72 12.04
N ALA A 209 19.88 -4.81 12.35
CA ALA A 209 18.77 -4.52 11.48
C ALA A 209 19.23 -3.83 10.20
N HIS A 210 18.40 -3.86 9.17
CA HIS A 210 18.59 -3.03 7.99
C HIS A 210 18.78 -1.56 8.41
N TYR A 211 19.61 -0.77 7.69
CA TYR A 211 20.06 0.54 8.17
C TYR A 211 18.94 1.54 8.47
N TRP A 212 17.79 1.44 7.79
CA TRP A 212 16.62 2.30 8.05
C TRP A 212 15.73 1.84 9.20
N THR A 213 15.91 0.61 9.69
CA THR A 213 15.18 0.10 10.84
C THR A 213 16.06 0.04 12.08
N ARG A 214 17.26 0.63 12.06
CA ARG A 214 18.23 0.61 13.16
C ARG A 214 17.70 1.32 14.41
N ASN A 215 16.72 0.73 15.00
CA ASN A 215 16.36 1.01 16.38
C ASN A 215 17.12 0.01 17.25
N LYS A 216 18.31 0.40 17.72
CA LYS A 216 19.15 -0.45 18.56
C LYS A 216 18.39 -0.93 19.81
N GLN A 217 17.61 -0.05 20.42
CA GLN A 217 16.80 -0.41 21.57
C GLN A 217 15.79 -1.51 21.23
N TRP A 218 15.08 -1.39 20.10
CA TRP A 218 14.15 -2.42 19.65
C TRP A 218 14.84 -3.75 19.38
N ILE A 219 16.03 -3.73 18.77
CA ILE A 219 16.83 -4.95 18.50
C ILE A 219 17.23 -5.61 19.80
N ASP A 220 17.75 -4.85 20.76
CA ASP A 220 18.22 -5.38 22.06
C ASP A 220 17.06 -5.97 22.88
N GLU A 221 15.85 -5.40 22.75
CA GLU A 221 14.64 -5.86 23.46
C GLU A 221 13.97 -7.08 22.80
N ASN A 222 13.94 -7.14 21.47
CA ASN A 222 13.13 -8.08 20.73
C ASN A 222 13.92 -9.22 20.07
N VAL A 223 15.17 -9.03 19.71
CA VAL A 223 15.99 -10.03 19.01
C VAL A 223 16.83 -10.83 20.01
N ARG A 224 16.23 -11.87 20.58
CA ARG A 224 16.85 -12.67 21.65
C ARG A 224 17.72 -13.83 21.16
N LYS A 225 17.48 -14.34 19.97
CA LYS A 225 18.22 -15.45 19.36
C LYS A 225 18.49 -15.14 17.89
N PRO A 226 19.71 -14.79 17.54
CA PRO A 226 20.05 -14.41 16.17
C PRO A 226 20.22 -15.59 15.21
N SER A 227 20.09 -16.87 15.65
CA SER A 227 20.65 -17.96 14.87
C SER A 227 19.88 -18.34 13.63
N ASP A 228 18.54 -18.42 13.67
CA ASP A 228 17.82 -19.04 12.56
C ASP A 228 16.54 -18.29 12.18
N TYR A 229 16.22 -17.19 12.82
CA TYR A 229 14.98 -16.48 12.62
C TYR A 229 15.19 -15.11 11.99
N ILE A 230 14.43 -14.87 10.93
CA ILE A 230 14.23 -13.53 10.39
C ILE A 230 13.14 -12.90 11.22
N GLN A 231 13.46 -11.80 11.90
CA GLN A 231 12.48 -11.03 12.65
C GLN A 231 12.15 -9.75 11.89
N ILE A 232 10.88 -9.38 11.93
CA ILE A 232 10.38 -8.18 11.26
C ILE A 232 10.00 -7.16 12.34
N ASN A 233 10.53 -5.95 12.23
CA ASN A 233 10.12 -4.84 13.08
C ASN A 233 8.74 -4.32 12.62
N HIS A 234 7.70 -4.98 13.09
CA HIS A 234 6.32 -4.66 12.71
C HIS A 234 5.85 -3.30 13.23
N ASP A 235 6.38 -2.81 14.33
CA ASP A 235 5.99 -1.51 14.88
C ASP A 235 6.49 -0.39 13.99
N GLN A 236 7.74 -0.46 13.51
CA GLN A 236 8.27 0.50 12.56
C GLN A 236 7.57 0.38 11.21
N LEU A 237 7.31 -0.85 10.73
CA LEU A 237 6.55 -1.10 9.51
C LEU A 237 5.17 -0.41 9.56
N LYS A 238 4.42 -0.59 10.66
CA LYS A 238 3.11 0.04 10.83
C LYS A 238 3.20 1.55 10.84
N THR A 239 4.19 2.10 11.54
CA THR A 239 4.41 3.55 11.59
C THR A 239 4.67 4.11 10.20
N ASP A 240 5.56 3.49 9.46
CA ASP A 240 5.91 3.93 8.11
C ASP A 240 4.74 3.73 7.12
N CYS A 241 3.96 2.68 7.28
CA CYS A 241 2.76 2.46 6.46
C CYS A 241 1.69 3.54 6.65
N MET A 242 1.58 4.13 7.86
CA MET A 242 0.70 5.28 8.09
C MET A 242 1.10 6.49 7.23
N GLU A 243 2.39 6.69 6.97
CA GLU A 243 2.86 7.74 6.06
C GLU A 243 2.39 7.52 4.62
N PHE A 244 2.19 6.29 4.21
CA PHE A 244 1.61 5.93 2.91
C PHE A 244 0.08 6.02 2.89
N GLY A 245 -0.56 6.39 4.01
CA GLY A 245 -2.01 6.39 4.13
C GLY A 245 -2.62 4.99 4.17
N VAL A 246 -1.85 3.99 4.61
CA VAL A 246 -2.32 2.62 4.80
C VAL A 246 -2.82 2.46 6.24
N SER A 247 -4.02 1.91 6.39
CA SER A 247 -4.61 1.64 7.70
C SER A 247 -3.87 0.50 8.41
N THR A 248 -3.50 0.69 9.67
CA THR A 248 -2.89 -0.37 10.49
C THR A 248 -3.84 -1.55 10.72
N ILE A 249 -5.15 -1.30 10.75
CA ILE A 249 -6.18 -2.35 10.86
C ILE A 249 -6.17 -3.23 9.61
N ASP A 250 -6.03 -2.64 8.43
CA ASP A 250 -5.98 -3.39 7.17
C ASP A 250 -4.74 -4.25 7.07
N ILE A 251 -3.59 -3.75 7.54
CA ILE A 251 -2.34 -4.54 7.62
C ILE A 251 -2.54 -5.74 8.55
N GLU A 252 -3.13 -5.55 9.72
CA GLU A 252 -3.38 -6.64 10.66
C GLU A 252 -4.39 -7.65 10.12
N ASN A 253 -5.45 -7.20 9.47
CA ASN A 253 -6.42 -8.09 8.82
C ASN A 253 -5.78 -8.89 7.68
N PHE A 254 -4.95 -8.24 6.86
CA PHE A 254 -4.21 -8.92 5.80
C PHE A 254 -3.26 -9.98 6.37
N ARG A 255 -2.50 -9.64 7.40
CA ARG A 255 -1.56 -10.56 8.05
C ARG A 255 -2.26 -11.72 8.74
N ARG A 256 -3.40 -11.49 9.39
CA ARG A 256 -4.21 -12.54 10.02
C ARG A 256 -4.75 -13.55 9.00
N LEU A 257 -5.14 -13.08 7.82
CA LEU A 257 -5.73 -13.90 6.76
C LEU A 257 -4.72 -14.53 5.81
N THR A 258 -3.42 -14.26 5.99
CA THR A 258 -2.37 -14.80 5.15
C THR A 258 -1.30 -15.49 6.00
N PRO A 259 -0.73 -16.63 5.56
CA PRO A 259 0.37 -17.30 6.29
C PRO A 259 1.59 -16.39 6.39
N ASP A 260 2.33 -16.50 7.48
CA ASP A 260 3.60 -15.78 7.61
C ASP A 260 4.65 -16.36 6.68
N VAL A 261 5.31 -15.49 5.93
CA VAL A 261 6.39 -15.86 5.02
C VAL A 261 7.57 -14.95 5.22
N VAL A 262 8.75 -15.48 5.09
CA VAL A 262 10.01 -14.73 5.06
C VAL A 262 10.91 -15.26 3.96
N ARG A 263 11.75 -14.39 3.39
CA ARG A 263 12.76 -14.77 2.43
C ARG A 263 14.11 -14.78 3.12
N THR A 264 14.80 -15.91 3.08
CA THR A 264 16.11 -16.07 3.70
C THR A 264 17.20 -15.37 2.89
N ASP A 265 18.39 -15.27 3.46
CA ASP A 265 19.57 -14.70 2.78
C ASP A 265 19.97 -15.45 1.51
N ASN A 266 19.61 -16.72 1.41
CA ASN A 266 19.86 -17.57 0.24
C ASN A 266 18.70 -17.49 -0.79
N ASP A 267 17.86 -16.47 -0.71
CA ASP A 267 16.68 -16.30 -1.54
C ASP A 267 15.62 -17.43 -1.45
N ALA A 268 15.73 -18.30 -0.44
CA ALA A 268 14.73 -19.32 -0.21
C ALA A 268 13.55 -18.80 0.63
N TRP A 269 12.33 -19.20 0.27
CA TRP A 269 11.13 -18.88 1.03
C TRP A 269 10.95 -19.85 2.20
N HIS A 270 10.74 -19.30 3.38
CA HIS A 270 10.31 -20.03 4.56
C HIS A 270 8.87 -19.65 4.89
N LEU A 271 8.05 -20.66 5.17
CA LEU A 271 6.61 -20.54 5.45
C LEU A 271 6.38 -20.95 6.90
N ASP A 272 5.71 -20.12 7.67
CA ASP A 272 5.17 -20.49 8.97
C ASP A 272 3.64 -20.58 8.86
N CYS A 273 3.15 -21.81 8.79
CA CYS A 273 1.72 -22.11 8.76
C CYS A 273 1.15 -22.40 10.16
N SER A 274 1.92 -22.20 11.22
CA SER A 274 1.45 -22.37 12.62
C SER A 274 0.46 -21.30 13.05
N SER A 275 0.31 -20.26 12.24
CA SER A 275 -0.60 -19.17 12.51
C SER A 275 -2.06 -19.55 12.25
N THR A 276 -2.89 -18.98 12.98
CA THR A 276 -4.32 -18.76 13.14
C THR A 276 -5.26 -18.99 11.94
N LEU A 277 -4.80 -19.44 10.75
CA LEU A 277 -5.67 -19.73 9.61
C LEU A 277 -6.54 -20.94 9.89
N ILE A 278 -7.85 -20.71 9.97
CA ILE A 278 -8.85 -21.76 10.09
C ILE A 278 -9.26 -22.21 8.69
N ALA A 279 -9.45 -23.52 8.49
CA ALA A 279 -9.82 -24.08 7.19
C ALA A 279 -11.01 -23.37 6.51
N ASN A 280 -11.98 -22.89 7.30
CA ASN A 280 -13.15 -22.16 6.80
C ASN A 280 -12.82 -20.75 6.27
N GLU A 281 -11.65 -20.21 6.58
CA GLU A 281 -11.19 -18.92 6.06
C GLU A 281 -10.48 -19.02 4.71
N LEU A 282 -10.14 -20.23 4.27
CA LEU A 282 -9.54 -20.51 2.97
C LEU A 282 -10.63 -20.54 1.88
N ASN A 283 -11.12 -19.38 1.52
CA ASN A 283 -12.21 -19.21 0.56
C ASN A 283 -11.95 -18.04 -0.38
N LYS A 284 -12.77 -17.96 -1.43
CA LYS A 284 -12.65 -16.93 -2.46
C LYS A 284 -12.89 -15.52 -1.92
N GLU A 285 -13.76 -15.37 -0.93
CA GLU A 285 -14.12 -14.08 -0.35
C GLU A 285 -12.92 -13.46 0.37
N ASN A 286 -12.27 -14.22 1.25
CA ASN A 286 -11.07 -13.78 1.96
C ASN A 286 -9.88 -13.57 1.02
N PHE A 287 -9.73 -14.40 -0.01
CA PHE A 287 -8.72 -14.15 -1.05
C PHE A 287 -8.95 -12.82 -1.75
N ASN A 288 -10.16 -12.54 -2.21
CA ASN A 288 -10.51 -11.29 -2.87
C ASN A 288 -10.28 -10.09 -1.95
N TYR A 289 -10.66 -10.22 -0.67
CA TYR A 289 -10.41 -9.18 0.33
C TYR A 289 -8.91 -8.89 0.49
N CYS A 290 -8.09 -9.92 0.66
CA CYS A 290 -6.63 -9.77 0.77
C CYS A 290 -6.01 -9.22 -0.51
N LEU A 291 -6.47 -9.66 -1.69
CA LEU A 291 -6.00 -9.15 -2.97
C LEU A 291 -6.29 -7.65 -3.10
N ASP A 292 -7.49 -7.22 -2.74
CA ASP A 292 -7.87 -5.82 -2.78
C ASP A 292 -7.03 -4.95 -1.84
N LEU A 293 -6.80 -5.42 -0.61
CA LEU A 293 -5.95 -4.73 0.34
C LEU A 293 -4.52 -4.59 -0.20
N LEU A 294 -3.95 -5.68 -0.70
CA LEU A 294 -2.58 -5.66 -1.23
C LEU A 294 -2.44 -4.70 -2.41
N VAL A 295 -3.38 -4.75 -3.36
CA VAL A 295 -3.36 -3.82 -4.51
C VAL A 295 -3.45 -2.37 -4.05
N ASP A 296 -4.33 -2.06 -3.09
CA ASP A 296 -4.46 -0.72 -2.52
C ASP A 296 -3.15 -0.27 -1.84
N PHE A 297 -2.52 -1.15 -1.06
CA PHE A 297 -1.23 -0.88 -0.43
C PHE A 297 -0.14 -0.57 -1.47
N LEU A 298 -0.04 -1.38 -2.52
CA LEU A 298 0.96 -1.20 -3.57
C LEU A 298 0.76 0.11 -4.34
N LEU A 299 -0.48 0.47 -4.65
CA LEU A 299 -0.81 1.72 -5.33
C LEU A 299 -0.52 2.95 -4.46
N LYS A 300 -0.86 2.91 -3.18
CA LYS A 300 -0.56 3.99 -2.23
C LYS A 300 0.95 4.21 -2.10
N LYS A 301 1.73 3.14 -1.92
CA LYS A 301 3.19 3.22 -1.88
C LYS A 301 3.76 3.81 -3.18
N GLN A 302 3.33 3.29 -4.33
CA GLN A 302 3.78 3.74 -5.64
C GLN A 302 3.45 5.22 -5.89
N LYS A 303 2.25 5.67 -5.50
CA LYS A 303 1.83 7.07 -5.60
C LYS A 303 2.73 7.99 -4.78
N ILE A 304 3.02 7.64 -3.53
CA ILE A 304 3.88 8.43 -2.65
C ILE A 304 5.32 8.47 -3.19
N GLU A 305 5.86 7.32 -3.62
CA GLU A 305 7.20 7.25 -4.21
C GLU A 305 7.31 8.09 -5.49
N SER A 306 6.28 8.12 -6.33
CA SER A 306 6.26 8.91 -7.56
C SER A 306 6.01 10.41 -7.31
N SER A 307 5.29 10.76 -6.25
CA SER A 307 4.94 12.14 -5.90
C SER A 307 5.95 12.83 -4.98
N ARG A 308 7.00 12.12 -4.54
CA ARG A 308 8.06 12.70 -3.72
C ARG A 308 8.68 13.90 -4.45
N ARG A 309 8.59 15.06 -3.83
CA ARG A 309 9.17 16.31 -4.33
C ARG A 309 10.70 16.24 -4.45
N PHE A 310 11.30 15.38 -3.62
CA PHE A 310 12.71 15.07 -3.60
C PHE A 310 12.85 13.55 -3.74
N PRO A 311 13.17 13.04 -4.93
CA PRO A 311 13.39 11.62 -5.13
C PRO A 311 14.54 11.14 -4.23
N LYS A 312 14.46 9.90 -3.78
CA LYS A 312 15.58 9.22 -3.13
C LYS A 312 16.81 9.39 -4.01
N THR A 313 17.88 9.92 -3.44
CA THR A 313 19.13 10.04 -4.19
C THR A 313 19.78 8.65 -4.27
N GLU A 314 19.94 8.10 -5.46
CA GLU A 314 20.64 6.82 -5.68
C GLU A 314 22.11 6.91 -5.26
N LYS A 315 22.69 8.11 -5.33
CA LYS A 315 24.07 8.41 -4.92
C LYS A 315 24.08 9.63 -4.02
N SER A 316 24.96 9.61 -3.05
CA SER A 316 25.22 10.80 -2.24
C SER A 316 25.81 11.91 -3.10
N ILE A 317 25.30 13.10 -2.94
CA ILE A 317 25.75 14.33 -3.62
C ILE A 317 26.33 15.29 -2.59
N PRO A 318 27.15 16.27 -2.97
CA PRO A 318 27.55 17.35 -2.06
C PRO A 318 26.32 18.03 -1.46
N ALA A 319 26.37 18.39 -0.18
CA ALA A 319 25.25 19.02 0.51
C ALA A 319 24.80 20.29 -0.24
N PRO A 320 23.52 20.39 -0.63
CA PRO A 320 23.02 21.55 -1.33
C PRO A 320 23.20 22.82 -0.47
N PRO A 321 23.62 23.97 -1.06
CA PRO A 321 23.85 25.21 -0.29
C PRO A 321 22.65 25.66 0.55
N ILE A 322 21.44 25.37 0.09
CA ILE A 322 20.19 25.69 0.81
C ILE A 322 20.08 24.99 2.17
N TYR A 323 20.75 23.86 2.34
CA TYR A 323 20.74 23.09 3.59
C TYR A 323 21.96 23.28 4.46
N VAL A 324 23.03 23.90 3.96
CA VAL A 324 24.22 24.19 4.74
C VAL A 324 23.86 25.14 5.89
N GLY A 325 24.29 24.80 7.11
CA GLY A 325 23.96 25.52 8.33
C GLY A 325 22.63 25.14 8.97
N LYS A 326 21.80 24.29 8.33
CA LYS A 326 20.55 23.82 8.95
C LYS A 326 20.79 22.70 9.94
N ALA A 327 19.94 22.67 10.97
CA ALA A 327 19.97 21.66 12.03
C ALA A 327 19.33 20.34 11.56
N VAL A 328 19.94 19.24 11.93
CA VAL A 328 19.43 17.88 11.75
C VAL A 328 19.05 17.32 13.12
N PHE A 329 17.82 16.84 13.23
CA PHE A 329 17.21 16.42 14.50
C PHE A 329 17.10 14.89 14.56
N GLN A 330 17.06 14.36 15.79
CA GLN A 330 16.87 12.92 16.02
C GLN A 330 15.46 12.45 15.64
N ASN A 331 14.45 13.29 15.81
CA ASN A 331 13.06 13.05 15.44
C ASN A 331 12.53 14.19 14.56
N PRO A 332 11.44 14.01 13.79
CA PRO A 332 10.89 15.02 12.89
C PRO A 332 10.15 16.14 13.66
N THR A 333 10.87 16.84 14.51
CA THR A 333 10.42 18.03 15.26
C THR A 333 11.60 18.88 15.67
N GLN A 334 11.46 20.19 15.61
CA GLN A 334 12.51 21.13 16.05
C GLN A 334 12.75 21.11 17.57
N GLN A 335 11.87 20.46 18.32
CA GLN A 335 12.02 20.27 19.77
C GLN A 335 12.85 19.02 20.13
N SER A 336 13.23 18.22 19.15
CA SER A 336 14.05 17.03 19.34
C SER A 336 15.52 17.37 19.55
N ASN A 337 16.28 16.38 20.03
CA ASN A 337 17.73 16.51 20.17
C ASN A 337 18.38 16.82 18.81
N LEU A 338 19.31 17.78 18.85
CA LEU A 338 20.15 18.10 17.71
C LEU A 338 21.15 16.96 17.50
N VAL A 339 21.18 16.41 16.28
CA VAL A 339 22.15 15.39 15.88
C VAL A 339 23.42 16.03 15.33
N CYS A 340 23.26 16.92 14.35
CA CYS A 340 24.34 17.72 13.78
C CYS A 340 23.79 18.96 13.06
N VAL A 341 24.70 19.77 12.55
CA VAL A 341 24.42 20.85 11.61
C VAL A 341 25.06 20.49 10.28
N VAL A 342 24.34 20.63 9.18
CA VAL A 342 24.84 20.33 7.84
C VAL A 342 26.01 21.26 7.50
N GLN A 343 27.14 20.68 7.13
CA GLN A 343 28.36 21.42 6.75
C GLN A 343 28.56 21.39 5.24
N GLU A 344 29.27 22.37 4.70
CA GLU A 344 29.61 22.47 3.27
C GLU A 344 30.35 21.25 2.72
N ASN A 345 31.20 20.65 3.55
CA ASN A 345 32.02 19.48 3.21
C ASN A 345 31.31 18.16 3.43
N TYR A 346 29.98 18.15 3.58
CA TYR A 346 29.23 16.91 3.71
C TYR A 346 28.75 16.39 2.37
N TYR A 347 28.77 15.06 2.23
CA TYR A 347 27.88 14.37 1.28
C TYR A 347 26.51 14.22 1.92
N TYR A 348 25.50 14.25 1.06
CA TYR A 348 24.11 14.31 1.43
C TYR A 348 23.29 13.35 0.55
N SER A 349 22.45 12.57 1.17
CA SER A 349 21.41 11.81 0.48
C SER A 349 20.11 11.88 1.27
N VAL A 350 18.99 11.89 0.55
CA VAL A 350 17.64 11.82 1.13
C VAL A 350 17.11 10.43 0.92
N ASP A 351 16.70 9.81 2.02
CA ASP A 351 16.03 8.51 1.96
C ASP A 351 14.52 8.67 1.79
N ARG A 352 13.90 9.56 2.56
CA ARG A 352 12.45 9.79 2.53
C ARG A 352 12.06 11.17 3.05
N ILE A 353 10.81 11.56 2.77
CA ILE A 353 10.17 12.73 3.36
C ILE A 353 9.12 12.25 4.34
N VAL A 354 9.10 12.82 5.52
CA VAL A 354 8.13 12.52 6.56
C VAL A 354 7.37 13.76 7.00
N THR A 355 6.17 13.57 7.51
CA THR A 355 5.44 14.60 8.20
C THR A 355 6.02 14.78 9.60
N GLY A 356 6.27 16.01 10.03
CA GLY A 356 6.69 16.29 11.39
C GLY A 356 5.62 15.97 12.43
N PHE A 357 6.00 15.91 13.69
CA PHE A 357 5.04 15.79 14.79
C PHE A 357 4.06 16.98 14.83
N ASN A 358 4.49 18.12 14.34
CA ASN A 358 3.58 19.18 13.89
C ASN A 358 3.22 18.88 12.43
N SER A 359 1.96 18.57 12.15
CA SER A 359 1.46 18.16 10.83
C SER A 359 1.67 19.19 9.71
N ALA A 360 1.95 20.45 10.05
CA ALA A 360 2.27 21.50 9.08
C ALA A 360 3.71 21.41 8.54
N GLU A 361 4.60 20.73 9.26
CA GLU A 361 6.01 20.62 8.91
C GLU A 361 6.29 19.35 8.10
N ARG A 362 7.30 19.43 7.23
CA ARG A 362 7.84 18.29 6.48
C ARG A 362 9.32 18.17 6.77
N TYR A 363 9.78 16.97 6.93
CA TYR A 363 11.18 16.69 7.20
C TYR A 363 11.74 15.72 6.16
N LEU A 364 12.98 15.96 5.77
CA LEU A 364 13.78 15.02 4.96
C LEU A 364 14.52 14.11 5.95
N TYR A 365 14.34 12.80 5.83
CA TYR A 365 15.23 11.87 6.50
C TYR A 365 16.51 11.75 5.68
N VAL A 366 17.58 12.32 6.22
CA VAL A 366 18.84 12.50 5.52
C VAL A 366 19.93 11.60 6.08
N HIS A 367 20.82 11.20 5.21
CA HIS A 367 22.09 10.60 5.54
C HIS A 367 23.20 11.54 5.13
N LEU A 368 24.07 11.88 6.07
CA LEU A 368 25.17 12.81 5.92
C LEU A 368 26.47 12.15 6.34
N TYR A 369 27.57 12.48 5.65
CA TYR A 369 28.91 12.11 6.03
C TYR A 369 29.92 13.09 5.42
N PRO A 370 31.09 13.33 6.08
CA PRO A 370 32.09 14.27 5.57
C PRO A 370 32.70 13.75 4.25
N GLN A 371 33.15 14.68 3.42
CA GLN A 371 33.92 14.38 2.21
C GLN A 371 35.37 14.07 2.64
N GLY A 372 35.94 12.94 2.20
CA GLY A 372 37.32 12.58 2.51
C GLY A 372 37.65 11.13 2.15
N ASP A 373 38.95 10.81 2.13
CA ASP A 373 39.45 9.49 1.72
C ASP A 373 39.38 8.42 2.83
N LYS A 374 39.18 8.81 4.08
CA LYS A 374 39.06 7.91 5.23
C LYS A 374 37.85 8.32 6.06
N ILE A 375 36.72 7.73 5.73
CA ILE A 375 35.45 7.97 6.43
C ILE A 375 35.21 6.76 7.32
N SER A 376 35.11 6.98 8.63
CA SER A 376 34.68 5.97 9.60
C SER A 376 33.16 5.83 9.56
N PHE A 377 32.66 4.66 9.94
CA PHE A 377 31.21 4.47 10.10
C PHE A 377 30.60 5.44 11.14
N GLU A 378 31.39 5.84 12.12
CA GLU A 378 31.00 6.82 13.17
C GLU A 378 30.79 8.22 12.62
N ASP A 379 31.37 8.55 11.46
CA ASP A 379 31.22 9.84 10.80
C ASP A 379 29.88 9.94 10.02
N HIS A 380 29.18 8.82 9.86
CA HIS A 380 27.89 8.79 9.18
C HIS A 380 26.75 9.20 10.12
N VAL A 381 25.99 10.19 9.72
CA VAL A 381 24.91 10.77 10.51
C VAL A 381 23.58 10.59 9.78
N TRP A 382 22.58 10.12 10.50
CA TRP A 382 21.20 10.04 10.05
C TRP A 382 20.32 10.90 10.93
N GLY A 383 19.36 11.57 10.32
CA GLY A 383 18.40 12.38 11.07
C GLY A 383 17.43 13.13 10.20
N TYR A 384 16.66 13.98 10.81
CA TYR A 384 15.57 14.71 10.19
C TYR A 384 15.96 16.16 9.99
N LEU A 385 15.97 16.59 8.74
CA LEU A 385 16.21 17.95 8.29
C LEU A 385 14.88 18.58 7.88
N LEU A 386 14.54 19.75 8.41
CA LEU A 386 13.32 20.46 8.03
C LEU A 386 13.36 20.77 6.53
N ALA A 387 12.35 20.33 5.81
CA ALA A 387 12.17 20.66 4.40
C ALA A 387 11.56 22.07 4.27
N ASP A 388 12.10 22.87 3.35
CA ASP A 388 11.56 24.19 3.04
C ASP A 388 10.25 24.12 2.27
#